data_4c9613aec214dcd02ba1ef4feeeb8902
#
_entry.id   4c9613aec214dcd02ba1ef4feeeb8902
#
_cell.length_a   1.000
_cell.length_b   1.000
_cell.length_c   1.000
_cell.angle_alpha   90.00
_cell.angle_beta   90.00
_cell.angle_gamma   90.00
#
_symmetry.space_group_name_H-M   'P 1'
#
loop_
_entity.id
_entity.type
_entity.pdbx_description
1 polymer ?
#
loop_
_entity_poly.entity_id
_entity_poly.type
_entity_poly.pdbx_seq_one_letter_code
_entity_poly.pdbx_strand_id
1 'polypeptide(L)'
;MTSSENDVLNLFNICKKYIPKENIPSITPLIEEIEELQKSHIILQKLLSNRQYKSFIEKFKNNNQEVMLGYSDSNKDGGIISSQWNVYKAQINLFKEGKNNNVNITFFHGRGGTISRGGGPTYNSISAQPKGTISSQIR
;
A
#
# COMPACT_ATOMS: atom_id res chain seq x y z
N MET A 1 -8.34 -8.02 -1.08
CA MET A 1 -8.50 -7.04 -0.01
C MET A 1 -7.70 -7.50 1.21
N THR A 2 -7.11 -6.58 1.93
CA THR A 2 -6.25 -6.84 3.10
C THR A 2 -6.85 -6.17 4.32
N SER A 3 -7.40 -6.97 5.24
CA SER A 3 -8.03 -6.47 6.46
C SER A 3 -7.11 -6.60 7.69
N SER A 4 -6.06 -7.41 7.57
CA SER A 4 -5.07 -7.61 8.64
C SER A 4 -3.69 -7.95 8.10
N GLU A 5 -2.67 -7.84 8.94
CA GLU A 5 -1.31 -8.30 8.64
C GLU A 5 -1.25 -9.79 8.31
N ASN A 6 -2.18 -10.58 8.88
CA ASN A 6 -2.21 -12.03 8.68
C ASN A 6 -2.52 -12.42 7.24
N ASP A 7 -3.29 -11.62 6.51
CA ASP A 7 -3.60 -11.89 5.10
C ASP A 7 -2.32 -11.93 4.27
N VAL A 8 -1.42 -10.98 4.51
CA VAL A 8 -0.11 -10.89 3.85
C VAL A 8 0.84 -11.99 4.36
N LEU A 9 0.89 -12.21 5.68
CA LEU A 9 1.79 -13.19 6.28
C LEU A 9 1.43 -14.63 5.91
N ASN A 10 0.14 -14.94 5.80
CA ASN A 10 -0.32 -16.25 5.36
C ASN A 10 0.10 -16.52 3.91
N LEU A 11 -0.11 -15.54 3.02
CA LEU A 11 0.35 -15.65 1.63
C LEU A 11 1.88 -15.82 1.56
N PHE A 12 2.62 -15.01 2.31
CA PHE A 12 4.07 -15.12 2.38
C PHE A 12 4.53 -16.50 2.87
N ASN A 13 3.88 -17.05 3.89
CA ASN A 13 4.19 -18.38 4.42
C ASN A 13 3.89 -19.49 3.42
N ILE A 14 2.80 -19.38 2.66
CA ILE A 14 2.49 -20.30 1.56
C ILE A 14 3.58 -20.20 0.49
N CYS A 15 3.91 -18.99 0.03
CA CYS A 15 4.95 -18.80 -0.98
C CYS A 15 6.29 -19.40 -0.53
N LYS A 16 6.71 -19.16 0.72
CA LYS A 16 7.95 -19.72 1.28
C LYS A 16 8.02 -21.24 1.26
N LYS A 17 6.88 -21.90 1.33
CA LYS A 17 6.82 -23.37 1.33
C LYS A 17 7.13 -23.97 -0.04
N TYR A 18 6.80 -23.26 -1.11
CA TYR A 18 6.84 -23.80 -2.47
C TYR A 18 7.79 -23.06 -3.42
N ILE A 19 8.26 -21.87 -3.03
CA ILE A 19 9.05 -20.99 -3.90
C ILE A 19 10.33 -20.58 -3.15
N PRO A 20 11.52 -20.65 -3.80
CA PRO A 20 12.74 -20.05 -3.25
C PRO A 20 12.53 -18.56 -2.92
N LYS A 21 13.11 -18.11 -1.81
CA LYS A 21 12.84 -16.74 -1.28
C LYS A 21 13.14 -15.63 -2.28
N GLU A 22 14.19 -15.79 -3.06
CA GLU A 22 14.60 -14.86 -4.12
C GLU A 22 13.55 -14.73 -5.24
N ASN A 23 12.78 -15.77 -5.47
CA ASN A 23 11.76 -15.84 -6.53
C ASN A 23 10.35 -15.53 -6.04
N ILE A 24 10.13 -15.36 -4.72
CA ILE A 24 8.83 -14.94 -4.21
C ILE A 24 8.50 -13.55 -4.78
N PRO A 25 7.34 -13.33 -5.42
CA PRO A 25 6.97 -12.01 -5.93
C PRO A 25 6.78 -11.00 -4.79
N SER A 26 6.77 -9.72 -5.11
CA SER A 26 6.36 -8.70 -4.14
C SER A 26 4.89 -8.91 -3.78
N ILE A 27 4.61 -8.91 -2.49
CA ILE A 27 3.24 -9.02 -1.98
C ILE A 27 2.74 -7.61 -1.68
N THR A 28 1.72 -7.19 -2.42
CA THR A 28 1.15 -5.84 -2.33
C THR A 28 -0.19 -5.91 -1.62
N PRO A 29 -0.28 -5.49 -0.34
CA PRO A 29 -1.57 -5.39 0.34
C PRO A 29 -2.47 -4.37 -0.36
N LEU A 30 -3.72 -4.76 -0.62
CA LEU A 30 -4.78 -3.90 -1.12
C LEU A 30 -5.65 -3.41 0.04
N ILE A 31 -5.68 -2.11 0.25
CA ILE A 31 -6.46 -1.43 1.28
C ILE A 31 -7.50 -0.55 0.58
N GLU A 32 -8.77 -0.85 0.76
CA GLU A 32 -9.83 -0.25 -0.06
C GLU A 32 -11.11 0.15 0.70
N GLU A 33 -11.34 -0.36 1.90
CA GLU A 33 -12.46 0.08 2.74
C GLU A 33 -12.03 1.22 3.67
N ILE A 34 -12.96 2.09 4.07
CA ILE A 34 -12.65 3.26 4.91
C ILE A 34 -12.06 2.84 6.25
N GLU A 35 -12.61 1.82 6.88
CA GLU A 35 -12.10 1.32 8.15
C GLU A 35 -10.67 0.80 8.04
N GLU A 36 -10.36 0.10 6.96
CA GLU A 36 -9.01 -0.41 6.67
C GLU A 36 -8.03 0.71 6.35
N LEU A 37 -8.45 1.73 5.58
CA LEU A 37 -7.65 2.92 5.31
C LEU A 37 -7.26 3.64 6.61
N GLN A 38 -8.19 3.74 7.55
CA GLN A 38 -7.93 4.37 8.86
C GLN A 38 -6.94 3.56 9.72
N LYS A 39 -6.97 2.23 9.63
CA LYS A 39 -6.11 1.30 10.37
C LYS A 39 -4.84 0.88 9.60
N SER A 40 -4.67 1.33 8.38
CA SER A 40 -3.61 0.88 7.45
C SER A 40 -2.20 0.92 8.03
N HIS A 41 -1.88 1.97 8.79
CA HIS A 41 -0.58 2.11 9.45
C HIS A 41 -0.36 1.04 10.54
N ILE A 42 -1.41 0.63 11.26
CA ILE A 42 -1.35 -0.42 12.27
C ILE A 42 -1.09 -1.78 11.58
N ILE A 43 -1.78 -2.04 10.47
CA ILE A 43 -1.56 -3.24 9.66
C ILE A 43 -0.10 -3.30 9.19
N LEU A 44 0.41 -2.19 8.63
CA LEU A 44 1.80 -2.11 8.17
C LEU A 44 2.80 -2.28 9.32
N GLN A 45 2.57 -1.63 10.47
CA GLN A 45 3.42 -1.75 11.65
C GLN A 45 3.55 -3.21 12.10
N LYS A 46 2.43 -3.91 12.25
CA LYS A 46 2.42 -5.32 12.62
C LYS A 46 3.10 -6.20 11.58
N LEU A 47 2.86 -5.93 10.30
CA LEU A 47 3.50 -6.64 9.19
C LEU A 47 5.02 -6.49 9.25
N LEU A 48 5.53 -5.27 9.42
CA LEU A 48 6.96 -4.97 9.50
C LEU A 48 7.60 -5.39 10.84
N SER A 49 6.80 -5.64 11.87
CA SER A 49 7.26 -6.25 13.13
C SER A 49 7.59 -7.74 12.98
N ASN A 50 7.08 -8.41 11.96
CA ASN A 50 7.43 -9.78 11.66
C ASN A 50 8.86 -9.85 11.08
N ARG A 51 9.80 -10.36 11.87
CA ARG A 51 11.23 -10.41 11.52
C ARG A 51 11.51 -11.13 10.20
N GLN A 52 10.76 -12.22 9.90
CA GLN A 52 10.99 -12.99 8.68
C GLN A 52 10.52 -12.23 7.43
N TYR A 53 9.36 -11.58 7.52
CA TYR A 53 8.82 -10.76 6.44
C TYR A 53 9.67 -9.52 6.20
N LYS A 54 10.07 -8.81 7.27
CA LYS A 54 10.94 -7.64 7.17
C LYS A 54 12.29 -8.00 6.52
N SER A 55 12.93 -9.07 6.97
CA SER A 55 14.17 -9.55 6.35
C SER A 55 14.00 -9.95 4.88
N PHE A 56 12.84 -10.47 4.49
CA PHE A 56 12.52 -10.75 3.09
C PHE A 56 12.47 -9.46 2.25
N ILE A 57 11.78 -8.43 2.74
CA ILE A 57 11.71 -7.12 2.05
C ILE A 57 13.11 -6.52 1.90
N GLU A 58 13.89 -6.49 2.98
CA GLU A 58 15.24 -5.91 3.00
C GLU A 58 16.17 -6.61 2.00
N LYS A 59 16.17 -7.95 1.97
CA LYS A 59 17.12 -8.73 1.17
C LYS A 59 16.71 -8.92 -0.28
N PHE A 60 15.42 -9.04 -0.57
CA PHE A 60 14.94 -9.50 -1.87
C PHE A 60 14.01 -8.50 -2.58
N LYS A 61 13.62 -7.41 -1.91
CA LYS A 61 12.69 -6.40 -2.45
C LYS A 61 13.24 -4.98 -2.40
N ASN A 62 14.57 -4.83 -2.39
CA ASN A 62 15.25 -3.52 -2.35
C ASN A 62 14.77 -2.65 -1.18
N ASN A 63 14.45 -3.28 -0.03
CA ASN A 63 13.92 -2.62 1.14
C ASN A 63 12.67 -1.77 0.82
N ASN A 64 11.79 -2.27 -0.05
CA ASN A 64 10.59 -1.56 -0.50
C ASN A 64 9.34 -2.41 -0.30
N GLN A 65 8.32 -1.82 0.32
CA GLN A 65 6.98 -2.36 0.42
C GLN A 65 6.03 -1.59 -0.47
N GLU A 66 5.44 -2.25 -1.45
CA GLU A 66 4.37 -1.69 -2.25
C GLU A 66 3.03 -1.86 -1.53
N VAL A 67 2.19 -0.82 -1.52
CA VAL A 67 0.84 -0.83 -0.95
C VAL A 67 -0.13 -0.28 -1.99
N MET A 68 -1.17 -1.03 -2.29
CA MET A 68 -2.24 -0.60 -3.19
C MET A 68 -3.36 0.08 -2.39
N LEU A 69 -3.72 1.29 -2.81
CA LEU A 69 -4.84 2.05 -2.28
C LEU A 69 -6.02 1.98 -3.25
N GLY A 70 -7.12 1.39 -2.79
CA GLY A 70 -8.35 1.27 -3.56
C GLY A 70 -9.23 2.51 -3.43
N TYR A 71 -9.94 2.84 -4.51
CA TYR A 71 -10.82 4.01 -4.60
C TYR A 71 -12.29 3.63 -4.78
N SER A 72 -12.56 2.52 -5.49
CA SER A 72 -13.91 2.15 -5.87
C SER A 72 -14.78 1.80 -4.66
N ASP A 73 -14.28 0.94 -3.80
CA ASP A 73 -15.07 0.44 -2.67
C ASP A 73 -15.14 1.46 -1.54
N SER A 74 -14.06 2.22 -1.27
CA SER A 74 -14.11 3.35 -0.34
C SER A 74 -15.09 4.46 -0.80
N ASN A 75 -15.26 4.67 -2.12
CA ASN A 75 -16.25 5.60 -2.66
C ASN A 75 -17.68 5.12 -2.42
N LYS A 76 -17.95 3.82 -2.55
CA LYS A 76 -19.26 3.22 -2.29
C LYS A 76 -19.62 3.28 -0.81
N ASP A 77 -18.61 3.08 0.06
CA ASP A 77 -18.79 3.01 1.50
C ASP A 77 -19.07 4.38 2.13
N GLY A 78 -18.31 5.41 1.79
CA GLY A 78 -18.38 6.72 2.45
C GLY A 78 -18.57 7.94 1.54
N GLY A 79 -18.80 7.72 0.25
CA GLY A 79 -18.86 8.79 -0.75
C GLY A 79 -17.46 9.33 -1.13
N ILE A 80 -17.42 10.08 -2.23
CA ILE A 80 -16.16 10.52 -2.88
C ILE A 80 -15.29 11.36 -1.94
N ILE A 81 -15.86 12.32 -1.21
CA ILE A 81 -15.11 13.24 -0.35
C ILE A 81 -14.47 12.50 0.83
N SER A 82 -15.25 11.67 1.51
CA SER A 82 -14.77 10.84 2.63
C SER A 82 -13.70 9.86 2.19
N SER A 83 -13.91 9.18 1.07
CA SER A 83 -12.93 8.25 0.49
C SER A 83 -11.61 8.96 0.17
N GLN A 84 -11.63 10.05 -0.58
CA GLN A 84 -10.44 10.81 -0.95
C GLN A 84 -9.66 11.28 0.29
N TRP A 85 -10.36 11.76 1.32
CA TRP A 85 -9.76 12.20 2.57
C TRP A 85 -9.11 11.05 3.35
N ASN A 86 -9.77 9.88 3.41
CA ASN A 86 -9.21 8.72 4.09
C ASN A 86 -8.01 8.14 3.33
N VAL A 87 -8.06 8.09 2.00
CA VAL A 87 -6.90 7.68 1.17
C VAL A 87 -5.72 8.63 1.40
N TYR A 88 -5.95 9.95 1.39
CA TYR A 88 -4.92 10.94 1.65
C TYR A 88 -4.26 10.76 3.03
N LYS A 89 -5.06 10.57 4.08
CA LYS A 89 -4.56 10.30 5.44
C LYS A 89 -3.81 8.97 5.53
N ALA A 90 -4.37 7.92 4.93
CA ALA A 90 -3.73 6.59 4.92
C ALA A 90 -2.35 6.66 4.28
N GLN A 91 -2.19 7.36 3.16
CA GLN A 91 -0.92 7.54 2.48
C GLN A 91 0.12 8.22 3.38
N ILE A 92 -0.25 9.29 4.08
CA ILE A 92 0.65 9.99 5.02
C ILE A 92 1.06 9.04 6.16
N ASN A 93 0.11 8.32 6.75
CA ASN A 93 0.36 7.47 7.89
C ASN A 93 1.22 6.25 7.53
N LEU A 94 0.94 5.61 6.39
CA LEU A 94 1.74 4.51 5.85
C LEU A 94 3.17 4.96 5.55
N PHE A 95 3.34 6.14 4.95
CA PHE A 95 4.66 6.69 4.65
C PHE A 95 5.48 6.95 5.94
N LYS A 96 4.85 7.54 6.97
CA LYS A 96 5.48 7.73 8.28
C LYS A 96 5.88 6.41 8.91
N GLU A 97 5.01 5.41 8.85
CA GLU A 97 5.27 4.09 9.42
C GLU A 97 6.41 3.38 8.69
N GLY A 98 6.47 3.49 7.36
CA GLY A 98 7.60 3.00 6.58
C GLY A 98 8.92 3.63 7.04
N LYS A 99 8.96 4.96 7.21
CA LYS A 99 10.13 5.67 7.73
C LYS A 99 10.54 5.21 9.13
N ASN A 100 9.59 5.03 10.03
CA ASN A 100 9.85 4.54 11.40
C ASN A 100 10.50 3.16 11.40
N ASN A 101 10.21 2.34 10.41
CA ASN A 101 10.75 0.99 10.25
C ASN A 101 11.96 0.92 9.29
N ASN A 102 12.42 2.04 8.76
CA ASN A 102 13.47 2.11 7.73
C ASN A 102 13.13 1.30 6.45
N VAL A 103 11.86 1.28 6.05
CA VAL A 103 11.38 0.61 4.84
C VAL A 103 10.78 1.67 3.91
N ASN A 104 11.15 1.61 2.64
CA ASN A 104 10.55 2.46 1.62
C ASN A 104 9.13 2.00 1.30
N ILE A 105 8.22 2.94 1.13
CA ILE A 105 6.84 2.64 0.74
C ILE A 105 6.59 3.18 -0.66
N THR A 106 6.14 2.31 -1.56
CA THR A 106 5.65 2.68 -2.90
C THR A 106 4.15 2.52 -2.94
N PHE A 107 3.45 3.55 -3.39
CA PHE A 107 2.00 3.51 -3.51
C PHE A 107 1.58 3.13 -4.93
N PHE A 108 0.69 2.14 -5.02
CA PHE A 108 -0.06 1.81 -6.21
C PHE A 108 -1.47 2.38 -6.06
N HIS A 109 -1.85 3.32 -6.90
CA HIS A 109 -3.17 3.93 -6.86
C HIS A 109 -4.14 3.20 -7.78
N GLY A 110 -5.07 2.44 -7.18
CA GLY A 110 -6.10 1.67 -7.87
C GLY A 110 -7.21 2.53 -8.48
N ARG A 111 -6.85 3.58 -9.22
CA ARG A 111 -7.82 4.48 -9.88
C ARG A 111 -8.47 3.90 -11.13
N GLY A 112 -8.11 2.66 -11.50
CA GLY A 112 -8.59 2.03 -12.72
C GLY A 112 -8.08 2.70 -14.00
N GLY A 113 -8.56 2.23 -15.14
CA GLY A 113 -8.14 2.72 -16.46
C GLY A 113 -8.66 4.09 -16.87
N THR A 114 -9.23 4.88 -15.95
CA THR A 114 -9.85 6.19 -16.25
C THR A 114 -8.85 7.35 -16.27
N ILE A 115 -7.67 7.21 -15.68
CA ILE A 115 -6.62 8.22 -15.76
C ILE A 115 -6.16 8.32 -17.22
N SER A 116 -6.11 9.53 -17.75
CA SER A 116 -5.85 9.85 -19.17
C SER A 116 -6.93 9.37 -20.16
N ARG A 117 -8.08 8.87 -19.65
CA ARG A 117 -9.24 8.44 -20.47
C ARG A 117 -10.56 9.06 -20.01
N GLY A 118 -10.51 10.31 -19.49
CA GLY A 118 -11.65 11.00 -18.89
C GLY A 118 -11.59 11.15 -17.37
N GLY A 119 -10.64 10.50 -16.67
CA GLY A 119 -10.42 10.61 -15.23
C GLY A 119 -9.48 11.74 -14.79
N GLY A 120 -9.14 12.64 -15.71
CA GLY A 120 -8.28 13.79 -15.45
C GLY A 120 -6.81 13.62 -15.86
N PRO A 121 -6.05 14.71 -16.02
CA PRO A 121 -4.64 14.68 -16.39
C PRO A 121 -3.79 14.01 -15.29
N THR A 122 -2.84 13.18 -15.72
CA THR A 122 -1.88 12.50 -14.82
C THR A 122 -1.13 13.49 -13.92
N TYR A 123 -0.78 14.66 -14.45
CA TYR A 123 -0.12 15.73 -13.69
C TYR A 123 -0.94 16.15 -12.45
N ASN A 124 -2.24 16.38 -12.62
CA ASN A 124 -3.11 16.77 -11.51
C ASN A 124 -3.24 15.65 -10.47
N SER A 125 -3.24 14.41 -10.92
CA SER A 125 -3.26 13.24 -10.02
C SER A 125 -2.00 13.14 -9.17
N ILE A 126 -0.84 13.46 -9.74
CA ILE A 126 0.45 13.47 -9.02
C ILE A 126 0.50 14.66 -8.06
N SER A 127 0.10 15.85 -8.54
CA SER A 127 0.13 17.09 -7.75
C SER A 127 -0.82 17.07 -6.54
N ALA A 128 -1.89 16.28 -6.60
CA ALA A 128 -2.85 16.10 -5.52
C ALA A 128 -2.37 15.15 -4.41
N GLN A 129 -1.22 14.50 -4.58
CA GLN A 129 -0.70 13.60 -3.55
C GLN A 129 -0.11 14.38 -2.37
N PRO A 130 -0.13 13.80 -1.15
CA PRO A 130 0.49 14.44 0.00
C PRO A 130 1.97 14.74 -0.24
N LYS A 131 2.41 15.96 0.08
CA LYS A 131 3.80 16.38 -0.11
C LYS A 131 4.77 15.42 0.59
N GLY A 132 5.80 14.97 -0.13
CA GLY A 132 6.88 14.13 0.38
C GLY A 132 6.55 12.64 0.50
N THR A 133 5.33 12.20 0.14
CA THR A 133 4.97 10.77 0.15
C THR A 133 5.30 10.06 -1.17
N ILE A 134 5.65 10.81 -2.20
CA ILE A 134 6.17 10.29 -3.46
C ILE A 134 7.68 10.26 -3.35
N SER A 135 8.28 9.07 -3.21
CA SER A 135 9.74 8.95 -3.09
C SER A 135 10.44 8.96 -4.46
N SER A 136 10.04 8.09 -5.37
CA SER A 136 10.64 8.04 -6.72
C SER A 136 9.70 7.43 -7.78
N GLN A 137 8.69 6.70 -7.36
CA GLN A 137 7.76 6.03 -8.25
C GLN A 137 6.32 6.10 -7.71
N ILE A 138 5.40 6.41 -8.58
CA ILE A 138 3.95 6.16 -8.45
C ILE A 138 3.59 5.11 -9.50
N ARG A 139 2.81 4.12 -9.12
CA ARG A 139 2.20 3.16 -10.04
C ARG A 139 0.69 3.31 -10.07
#